data_9f7ea2d7c57a2c092fa4d10044f3d041
#
_entry.id   9f7ea2d7c57a2c092fa4d10044f3d041
#
_cell.length_a   1.000
_cell.length_b   1.000
_cell.length_c   1.000
_cell.angle_alpha   90.00
_cell.angle_beta   90.00
_cell.angle_gamma   90.00
#
_symmetry.space_group_name_H-M   'P 1'
#
loop_
_entity.id
_entity.type
_entity.pdbx_description
1 polymer ?
#
loop_
_entity_poly.entity_id
_entity_poly.type
_entity_poly.pdbx_seq_one_letter_code
_entity_poly.pdbx_strand_id
1 'polypeptide(L)'
;MSHDFEAMFGQVLGQGAQATIYAQGEYAIKLYREGYPKGNVFSEAYIMANLERENFPSPKVYEVLFVNGRYGLRMDRAKGKMMGENLAGNPEKTKATLDVLVDLQCHLQKRGNVGDWAPHIKLRLRNDLTRNAMLSAGRKEKLLGILENLPDKEALCHCDFHFGNVFFDGTEYTIIDLLQICRGDPAADAACSYVSYSFIQRELAEYYLNRYCGTSGIPREDVLQWLPVYAGTLLGQVPEKFKPLIEEFINAAQVME
;
A
#
# COMPACT_ATOMS: atom_id res chain seq x y z
N MET A 1 14.89 -7.26 29.71
CA MET A 1 13.57 -7.27 30.35
C MET A 1 12.53 -7.23 29.22
N SER A 2 11.67 -8.24 29.11
CA SER A 2 10.55 -8.16 28.14
C SER A 2 9.59 -7.10 28.69
N HIS A 3 9.41 -6.02 27.95
CA HIS A 3 8.43 -5.00 28.31
C HIS A 3 7.03 -5.55 28.00
N ASP A 4 6.17 -5.57 28.99
CA ASP A 4 4.77 -5.96 28.80
C ASP A 4 3.99 -4.79 28.19
N PHE A 5 3.98 -4.73 26.87
CA PHE A 5 3.27 -3.71 26.13
C PHE A 5 1.74 -3.92 26.18
N GLU A 6 1.26 -5.15 26.41
CA GLU A 6 -0.18 -5.41 26.59
C GLU A 6 -0.68 -4.80 27.89
N ALA A 7 0.09 -4.89 28.99
CA ALA A 7 -0.28 -4.19 30.23
C ALA A 7 -0.30 -2.67 30.07
N MET A 8 0.54 -2.12 29.16
CA MET A 8 0.63 -0.67 28.92
C MET A 8 -0.42 -0.16 27.96
N PHE A 9 -0.67 -0.85 26.85
CA PHE A 9 -1.47 -0.35 25.72
C PHE A 9 -2.76 -1.15 25.49
N GLY A 10 -2.97 -2.26 26.21
CA GLY A 10 -4.14 -3.12 26.06
C GLY A 10 -3.93 -4.26 25.06
N GLN A 11 -5.01 -4.92 24.68
CA GLN A 11 -5.01 -6.13 23.87
C GLN A 11 -4.36 -5.90 22.48
N VAL A 12 -3.62 -6.89 21.99
CA VAL A 12 -3.12 -6.92 20.62
C VAL A 12 -4.30 -7.08 19.64
N LEU A 13 -4.43 -6.15 18.70
CA LEU A 13 -5.40 -6.20 17.60
C LEU A 13 -4.83 -6.87 16.35
N GLY A 14 -3.51 -6.73 16.14
CA GLY A 14 -2.83 -7.30 14.99
C GLY A 14 -1.33 -7.15 15.09
N GLN A 15 -0.60 -8.00 14.36
CA GLN A 15 0.85 -7.96 14.28
C GLN A 15 1.29 -8.07 12.83
N GLY A 16 1.98 -7.05 12.34
CA GLY A 16 2.59 -7.01 11.01
C GLY A 16 4.11 -7.12 11.07
N ALA A 17 4.73 -7.07 9.89
CA ALA A 17 6.20 -7.12 9.76
C ALA A 17 6.91 -5.91 10.41
N GLN A 18 6.25 -4.76 10.47
CA GLN A 18 6.85 -3.49 10.90
C GLN A 18 6.41 -3.08 12.30
N ALA A 19 5.19 -3.43 12.72
CA ALA A 19 4.59 -2.95 13.96
C ALA A 19 3.61 -3.96 14.56
N THR A 20 3.31 -3.77 15.84
CA THR A 20 2.18 -4.41 16.54
C THR A 20 1.14 -3.34 16.85
N ILE A 21 -0.12 -3.65 16.63
CA ILE A 21 -1.26 -2.76 16.90
C ILE A 21 -1.93 -3.19 18.19
N TYR A 22 -2.08 -2.26 19.12
CA TYR A 22 -2.73 -2.46 20.41
C TYR A 22 -4.04 -1.66 20.51
N ALA A 23 -5.02 -2.20 21.24
CA ALA A 23 -6.28 -1.52 21.53
C ALA A 23 -6.16 -0.69 22.82
N GLN A 24 -6.32 0.62 22.73
CA GLN A 24 -6.33 1.52 23.88
C GLN A 24 -7.66 2.29 23.94
N GLY A 25 -8.73 1.63 24.36
CA GLY A 25 -10.07 2.21 24.33
C GLY A 25 -10.52 2.51 22.88
N GLU A 26 -10.89 3.77 22.63
CA GLU A 26 -11.28 4.27 21.30
C GLU A 26 -10.08 4.45 20.34
N TYR A 27 -8.86 4.30 20.84
CA TYR A 27 -7.64 4.50 20.09
C TYR A 27 -6.96 3.16 19.74
N ALA A 28 -6.10 3.21 18.77
CA ALA A 28 -5.12 2.18 18.48
C ALA A 28 -3.71 2.74 18.67
N ILE A 29 -2.80 1.90 19.18
CA ILE A 29 -1.37 2.20 19.25
C ILE A 29 -0.66 1.33 18.22
N LYS A 30 -0.13 1.93 17.15
CA LYS A 30 0.76 1.27 16.20
C LYS A 30 2.18 1.39 16.74
N LEU A 31 2.67 0.35 17.44
CA LEU A 31 4.01 0.32 18.02
C LEU A 31 4.98 -0.38 17.08
N TYR A 32 5.90 0.38 16.48
CA TYR A 32 6.87 -0.15 15.54
C TYR A 32 7.91 -1.04 16.23
N ARG A 33 8.50 -1.97 15.48
CA ARG A 33 9.59 -2.81 15.99
C ARG A 33 10.79 -1.96 16.43
N GLU A 34 11.61 -2.51 17.28
CA GLU A 34 12.89 -1.89 17.66
C GLU A 34 13.76 -1.64 16.42
N GLY A 35 14.43 -0.49 16.37
CA GLY A 35 15.26 -0.08 15.24
C GLY A 35 14.49 0.34 13.98
N TYR A 36 13.15 0.41 14.00
CA TYR A 36 12.40 0.93 12.86
C TYR A 36 12.77 2.39 12.58
N PRO A 37 12.97 2.80 11.31
CA PRO A 37 13.45 4.14 11.00
C PRO A 37 12.53 5.24 11.52
N LYS A 38 13.05 6.10 12.40
CA LYS A 38 12.30 7.25 12.96
C LYS A 38 11.65 8.09 11.88
N GLY A 39 12.37 8.35 10.77
CA GLY A 39 11.84 9.15 9.65
C GLY A 39 10.54 8.60 9.09
N ASN A 40 10.40 7.28 8.96
CA ASN A 40 9.18 6.66 8.44
C ASN A 40 7.98 6.85 9.38
N VAL A 41 8.21 6.80 10.72
CA VAL A 41 7.15 7.03 11.70
C VAL A 41 6.60 8.45 11.60
N PHE A 42 7.49 9.44 11.52
CA PHE A 42 7.09 10.84 11.38
C PHE A 42 6.49 11.13 10.00
N SER A 43 6.97 10.46 8.94
CA SER A 43 6.37 10.55 7.60
C SER A 43 4.96 9.99 7.59
N GLU A 44 4.70 8.84 8.24
CA GLU A 44 3.35 8.27 8.32
C GLU A 44 2.41 9.21 9.11
N ALA A 45 2.87 9.75 10.25
CA ALA A 45 2.09 10.74 11.01
C ALA A 45 1.78 12.00 10.19
N TYR A 46 2.76 12.50 9.43
CA TYR A 46 2.59 13.65 8.54
C TYR A 46 1.57 13.38 7.43
N ILE A 47 1.65 12.22 6.79
CA ILE A 47 0.69 11.78 5.78
C ILE A 47 -0.72 11.73 6.37
N MET A 48 -0.89 11.06 7.53
CA MET A 48 -2.19 10.94 8.20
C MET A 48 -2.80 12.30 8.54
N ALA A 49 -2.00 13.24 9.05
CA ALA A 49 -2.46 14.60 9.37
C ALA A 49 -2.91 15.38 8.13
N ASN A 50 -2.28 15.19 6.98
CA ASN A 50 -2.71 15.81 5.73
C ASN A 50 -3.96 15.12 5.16
N LEU A 51 -4.05 13.79 5.21
CA LEU A 51 -5.25 13.05 4.79
C LEU A 51 -6.49 13.45 5.61
N GLU A 52 -6.33 13.72 6.90
CA GLU A 52 -7.41 14.25 7.74
C GLU A 52 -7.94 15.59 7.20
N ARG A 53 -7.06 16.50 6.78
CA ARG A 53 -7.45 17.79 6.17
C ARG A 53 -8.21 17.61 4.86
N GLU A 54 -7.92 16.56 4.12
CA GLU A 54 -8.57 16.20 2.85
C GLU A 54 -9.87 15.39 3.08
N ASN A 55 -10.28 15.15 4.33
CA ASN A 55 -11.40 14.27 4.66
C ASN A 55 -11.28 12.88 4.03
N PHE A 56 -10.07 12.34 3.99
CA PHE A 56 -9.82 10.98 3.53
C PHE A 56 -10.30 9.98 4.60
N PRO A 57 -10.93 8.84 4.22
CA PRO A 57 -11.46 7.88 5.17
C PRO A 57 -10.36 7.04 5.82
N SER A 58 -9.54 7.65 6.65
CA SER A 58 -8.44 7.03 7.38
C SER A 58 -8.49 7.39 8.86
N PRO A 59 -7.80 6.60 9.72
CA PRO A 59 -7.64 6.97 11.12
C PRO A 59 -6.95 8.33 11.25
N LYS A 60 -7.41 9.15 12.18
CA LYS A 60 -6.71 10.38 12.58
C LYS A 60 -5.55 10.04 13.49
N VAL A 61 -4.44 10.75 13.34
CA VAL A 61 -3.28 10.61 14.23
C VAL A 61 -3.30 11.69 15.29
N TYR A 62 -2.99 11.30 16.53
CA TYR A 62 -3.03 12.21 17.69
C TYR A 62 -1.64 12.43 18.29
N GLU A 63 -0.78 11.42 18.26
CA GLU A 63 0.50 11.48 18.96
C GLU A 63 1.53 10.55 18.34
N VAL A 64 2.78 11.01 18.34
CA VAL A 64 3.96 10.16 18.08
C VAL A 64 4.57 9.80 19.44
N LEU A 65 4.59 8.52 19.76
CA LEU A 65 5.08 7.98 21.03
C LEU A 65 6.55 7.54 20.89
N PHE A 66 7.27 7.62 22.03
CA PHE A 66 8.56 6.93 22.17
C PHE A 66 8.58 6.22 23.52
N VAL A 67 8.51 4.90 23.48
CA VAL A 67 8.38 4.07 24.69
C VAL A 67 9.30 2.87 24.60
N ASN A 68 10.15 2.71 25.63
CA ASN A 68 11.07 1.58 25.74
C ASN A 68 11.94 1.35 24.47
N GLY A 69 12.47 2.44 23.90
CA GLY A 69 13.31 2.39 22.70
C GLY A 69 12.57 2.23 21.38
N ARG A 70 11.24 2.19 21.38
CA ARG A 70 10.39 2.00 20.21
C ARG A 70 9.51 3.22 19.95
N TYR A 71 9.38 3.59 18.69
CA TYR A 71 8.41 4.60 18.25
C TYR A 71 7.03 3.99 18.05
N GLY A 72 6.00 4.79 18.21
CA GLY A 72 4.62 4.42 17.93
C GLY A 72 3.77 5.60 17.50
N LEU A 73 2.58 5.30 16.99
CA LEU A 73 1.53 6.27 16.68
C LEU A 73 0.29 5.95 17.50
N ARG A 74 -0.27 6.96 18.16
CA ARG A 74 -1.62 6.89 18.72
C ARG A 74 -2.59 7.49 17.71
N MET A 75 -3.57 6.71 17.32
CA MET A 75 -4.51 7.07 16.25
C MET A 75 -5.91 6.53 16.54
N ASP A 76 -6.91 6.92 15.75
CA ASP A 76 -8.23 6.29 15.78
C ASP A 76 -8.12 4.78 15.58
N ARG A 77 -8.93 4.05 16.31
CA ARG A 77 -9.11 2.62 16.05
C ARG A 77 -10.05 2.43 14.87
N ALA A 78 -9.58 1.73 13.82
CA ALA A 78 -10.44 1.32 12.71
C ALA A 78 -11.62 0.49 13.23
N LYS A 79 -12.83 0.85 12.82
CA LYS A 79 -14.08 0.20 13.25
C LYS A 79 -14.51 -0.87 12.27
N GLY A 80 -15.32 -1.80 12.76
CA GLY A 80 -15.89 -2.85 11.92
C GLY A 80 -14.94 -4.01 11.66
N LYS A 81 -15.04 -4.62 10.49
CA LYS A 81 -14.26 -5.78 10.07
C LYS A 81 -13.39 -5.47 8.89
N MET A 82 -12.21 -6.06 8.87
CA MET A 82 -11.33 -6.03 7.70
C MET A 82 -12.02 -6.73 6.52
N MET A 83 -12.01 -6.12 5.35
CA MET A 83 -12.69 -6.66 4.18
C MET A 83 -12.11 -8.00 3.70
N GLY A 84 -10.85 -8.30 4.07
CA GLY A 84 -10.19 -9.58 3.82
C GLY A 84 -10.64 -10.73 4.71
N GLU A 85 -11.45 -10.48 5.75
CA GLU A 85 -11.89 -11.53 6.66
C GLU A 85 -12.85 -12.52 5.98
N ASN A 86 -12.61 -13.82 6.24
CA ASN A 86 -13.48 -14.90 5.77
C ASN A 86 -13.69 -14.96 4.25
N LEU A 87 -12.68 -14.59 3.46
CA LEU A 87 -12.68 -14.74 2.00
C LEU A 87 -12.15 -16.11 1.56
N ALA A 88 -11.27 -16.73 2.34
CA ALA A 88 -10.69 -18.03 1.99
C ALA A 88 -11.77 -19.09 1.76
N GLY A 89 -11.67 -19.78 0.62
CA GLY A 89 -12.63 -20.83 0.24
C GLY A 89 -13.99 -20.32 -0.28
N ASN A 90 -14.16 -19.00 -0.45
CA ASN A 90 -15.38 -18.41 -0.99
C ASN A 90 -15.09 -17.47 -2.18
N PRO A 91 -14.92 -18.01 -3.40
CA PRO A 91 -14.58 -17.22 -4.58
C PRO A 91 -15.58 -16.13 -4.92
N GLU A 92 -16.88 -16.40 -4.76
CA GLU A 92 -17.93 -15.43 -5.07
C GLU A 92 -17.89 -14.23 -4.11
N LYS A 93 -17.74 -14.49 -2.80
CA LYS A 93 -17.55 -13.42 -1.82
C LYS A 93 -16.27 -12.63 -2.09
N THR A 94 -15.19 -13.31 -2.48
CA THR A 94 -13.91 -12.68 -2.80
C THR A 94 -14.07 -11.71 -3.97
N LYS A 95 -14.73 -12.12 -5.06
CA LYS A 95 -15.02 -11.26 -6.21
C LYS A 95 -15.90 -10.07 -5.84
N ALA A 96 -17.01 -10.32 -5.14
CA ALA A 96 -17.91 -9.26 -4.70
C ALA A 96 -17.20 -8.22 -3.81
N THR A 97 -16.31 -8.69 -2.90
CA THR A 97 -15.49 -7.80 -2.08
C THR A 97 -14.51 -6.99 -2.94
N LEU A 98 -13.92 -7.64 -3.94
CA LEU A 98 -12.98 -7.00 -4.84
C LEU A 98 -13.64 -5.93 -5.71
N ASP A 99 -14.88 -6.16 -6.16
CA ASP A 99 -15.66 -5.17 -6.89
C ASP A 99 -15.87 -3.88 -6.09
N VAL A 100 -16.20 -4.02 -4.80
CA VAL A 100 -16.35 -2.88 -3.89
C VAL A 100 -15.02 -2.14 -3.70
N LEU A 101 -13.92 -2.89 -3.55
CA LEU A 101 -12.59 -2.28 -3.39
C LEU A 101 -12.14 -1.53 -4.65
N VAL A 102 -12.41 -2.06 -5.83
CA VAL A 102 -12.11 -1.36 -7.09
C VAL A 102 -12.90 -0.06 -7.19
N ASP A 103 -14.20 -0.09 -6.87
CA ASP A 103 -15.03 1.12 -6.90
C ASP A 103 -14.51 2.16 -5.90
N LEU A 104 -14.12 1.73 -4.70
CA LEU A 104 -13.52 2.60 -3.68
C LEU A 104 -12.18 3.18 -4.14
N GLN A 105 -11.28 2.37 -4.68
CA GLN A 105 -9.98 2.83 -5.20
C GLN A 105 -10.16 3.87 -6.31
N CYS A 106 -11.02 3.59 -7.29
CA CYS A 106 -11.33 4.53 -8.36
C CYS A 106 -11.96 5.83 -7.84
N HIS A 107 -12.81 5.75 -6.81
CA HIS A 107 -13.37 6.94 -6.16
C HIS A 107 -12.30 7.79 -5.48
N LEU A 108 -11.37 7.17 -4.76
CA LEU A 108 -10.27 7.87 -4.09
C LEU A 108 -9.34 8.56 -5.09
N GLN A 109 -9.00 7.89 -6.18
CA GLN A 109 -8.15 8.43 -7.24
C GLN A 109 -8.75 9.65 -7.95
N LYS A 110 -10.08 9.76 -7.98
CA LYS A 110 -10.81 10.92 -8.56
C LYS A 110 -10.80 12.18 -7.68
N ARG A 111 -10.31 12.10 -6.45
CA ARG A 111 -10.25 13.27 -5.54
C ARG A 111 -9.34 14.39 -6.04
N GLY A 112 -8.54 14.14 -7.08
CA GLY A 112 -7.74 15.16 -7.75
C GLY A 112 -6.42 15.46 -7.07
N ASN A 113 -5.87 16.65 -7.32
CA ASN A 113 -4.57 17.06 -6.81
C ASN A 113 -4.57 17.11 -5.28
N VAL A 114 -3.82 16.24 -4.66
CA VAL A 114 -3.65 16.16 -3.20
C VAL A 114 -2.60 17.11 -2.65
N GLY A 115 -2.03 17.98 -3.51
CA GLY A 115 -1.01 18.95 -3.12
C GLY A 115 0.39 18.35 -2.95
N ASP A 116 1.35 19.24 -2.71
CA ASP A 116 2.78 18.89 -2.64
C ASP A 116 3.19 18.15 -1.35
N TRP A 117 2.25 17.96 -0.42
CA TRP A 117 2.53 17.21 0.81
C TRP A 117 2.74 15.71 0.55
N ALA A 118 2.09 15.16 -0.50
CA ALA A 118 2.29 13.77 -0.91
C ALA A 118 3.49 13.66 -1.86
N PRO A 119 4.46 12.76 -1.60
CA PRO A 119 5.58 12.56 -2.51
C PRO A 119 5.08 12.05 -3.86
N HIS A 120 5.75 12.47 -4.95
CA HIS A 120 5.41 11.95 -6.27
C HIS A 120 5.86 10.48 -6.43
N ILE A 121 5.00 9.63 -7.02
CA ILE A 121 5.26 8.19 -7.14
C ILE A 121 6.56 7.89 -7.89
N LYS A 122 6.86 8.62 -8.98
CA LYS A 122 8.11 8.42 -9.71
C LYS A 122 9.35 8.71 -8.86
N LEU A 123 9.30 9.74 -8.01
CA LEU A 123 10.40 10.06 -7.10
C LEU A 123 10.63 8.92 -6.09
N ARG A 124 9.53 8.38 -5.54
CA ARG A 124 9.60 7.24 -4.62
C ARG A 124 10.19 6.02 -5.31
N LEU A 125 9.61 5.60 -6.43
CA LEU A 125 10.07 4.43 -7.18
C LEU A 125 11.55 4.58 -7.64
N ARG A 126 11.95 5.77 -8.06
CA ARG A 126 13.36 6.07 -8.39
C ARG A 126 14.28 5.84 -7.20
N ASN A 127 13.91 6.34 -6.03
CA ASN A 127 14.71 6.17 -4.81
C ASN A 127 14.80 4.69 -4.42
N ASP A 128 13.69 3.96 -4.50
CA ASP A 128 13.64 2.54 -4.14
C ASP A 128 14.47 1.68 -5.12
N LEU A 129 14.35 1.90 -6.43
CA LEU A 129 15.17 1.23 -7.43
C LEU A 129 16.67 1.52 -7.23
N THR A 130 17.02 2.78 -7.00
CA THR A 130 18.42 3.19 -6.83
C THR A 130 19.06 2.52 -5.62
N ARG A 131 18.33 2.44 -4.50
CA ARG A 131 18.77 1.84 -3.25
C ARG A 131 18.73 0.32 -3.23
N ASN A 132 17.99 -0.31 -4.13
CA ASN A 132 17.83 -1.77 -4.13
C ASN A 132 19.15 -2.47 -4.50
N ALA A 133 19.80 -3.10 -3.50
CA ALA A 133 21.06 -3.81 -3.67
C ALA A 133 20.94 -5.12 -4.48
N MET A 134 19.74 -5.65 -4.66
CA MET A 134 19.50 -6.90 -5.43
C MET A 134 19.47 -6.67 -6.94
N LEU A 135 19.35 -5.41 -7.38
CA LEU A 135 19.40 -5.05 -8.80
C LEU A 135 20.82 -4.77 -9.24
N SER A 136 21.27 -5.39 -10.35
CA SER A 136 22.50 -5.03 -11.01
C SER A 136 22.42 -3.61 -11.60
N ALA A 137 23.58 -2.99 -11.87
CA ALA A 137 23.65 -1.63 -12.44
C ALA A 137 22.86 -1.53 -13.77
N GLY A 138 23.04 -2.48 -14.69
CA GLY A 138 22.32 -2.48 -15.96
C GLY A 138 20.80 -2.66 -15.82
N ARG A 139 20.35 -3.46 -14.82
CA ARG A 139 18.91 -3.58 -14.55
C ARG A 139 18.34 -2.28 -13.96
N LYS A 140 19.07 -1.61 -13.06
CA LYS A 140 18.68 -0.30 -12.53
C LYS A 140 18.54 0.73 -13.64
N GLU A 141 19.54 0.84 -14.51
CA GLU A 141 19.54 1.76 -15.64
C GLU A 141 18.32 1.53 -16.55
N LYS A 142 18.06 0.26 -16.92
CA LYS A 142 16.89 -0.10 -17.73
C LYS A 142 15.57 0.31 -17.05
N LEU A 143 15.37 -0.05 -15.78
CA LEU A 143 14.12 0.25 -15.04
C LEU A 143 13.95 1.74 -14.81
N LEU A 144 15.01 2.49 -14.58
CA LEU A 144 14.98 3.95 -14.46
C LEU A 144 14.63 4.59 -15.82
N GLY A 145 15.17 4.07 -16.91
CA GLY A 145 14.80 4.52 -18.27
C GLY A 145 13.32 4.30 -18.58
N ILE A 146 12.74 3.16 -18.17
CA ILE A 146 11.30 2.92 -18.28
C ILE A 146 10.54 3.96 -17.45
N LEU A 147 10.91 4.13 -16.18
CA LEU A 147 10.25 5.05 -15.25
C LEU A 147 10.18 6.49 -15.78
N GLU A 148 11.25 6.97 -16.44
CA GLU A 148 11.28 8.32 -17.03
C GLU A 148 10.17 8.52 -18.06
N ASN A 149 9.90 7.51 -18.88
CA ASN A 149 8.94 7.58 -19.98
C ASN A 149 7.49 7.30 -19.56
N LEU A 150 7.26 6.83 -18.33
CA LEU A 150 5.90 6.65 -17.81
C LEU A 150 5.19 7.99 -17.59
N PRO A 151 3.83 8.03 -17.66
CA PRO A 151 3.08 9.27 -17.49
C PRO A 151 3.28 9.93 -16.12
N ASP A 152 3.24 11.28 -16.11
CA ASP A 152 3.17 12.09 -14.91
C ASP A 152 1.73 12.57 -14.70
N LYS A 153 1.09 12.13 -13.61
CA LYS A 153 -0.26 12.54 -13.19
C LYS A 153 -0.24 12.84 -11.69
N GLU A 154 -1.34 13.41 -11.19
CA GLU A 154 -1.42 13.96 -9.83
C GLU A 154 -2.56 13.35 -8.99
N ALA A 155 -3.03 12.14 -9.34
CA ALA A 155 -4.04 11.47 -8.55
C ALA A 155 -3.49 10.97 -7.21
N LEU A 156 -4.35 10.86 -6.21
CA LEU A 156 -4.02 10.19 -4.96
C LEU A 156 -3.85 8.70 -5.21
N CYS A 157 -2.69 8.16 -4.85
CA CYS A 157 -2.32 6.77 -4.98
C CYS A 157 -2.03 6.19 -3.60
N HIS A 158 -2.66 5.08 -3.24
CA HIS A 158 -2.39 4.37 -1.98
C HIS A 158 -1.13 3.50 -2.05
N CYS A 159 -0.92 2.87 -3.20
CA CYS A 159 0.21 1.99 -3.54
C CYS A 159 0.36 0.71 -2.69
N ASP A 160 -0.65 0.40 -1.90
CA ASP A 160 -0.81 -0.86 -1.17
C ASP A 160 -2.31 -1.13 -0.92
N PHE A 161 -3.14 -0.88 -1.94
CA PHE A 161 -4.60 -0.98 -1.82
C PHE A 161 -5.09 -2.40 -2.04
N HIS A 162 -5.41 -3.08 -0.94
CA HIS A 162 -5.93 -4.45 -0.95
C HIS A 162 -6.88 -4.70 0.24
N PHE A 163 -7.58 -5.85 0.24
CA PHE A 163 -8.61 -6.10 1.27
C PHE A 163 -8.10 -6.16 2.71
N GLY A 164 -6.80 -6.30 2.93
CA GLY A 164 -6.16 -6.26 4.25
C GLY A 164 -6.01 -4.85 4.81
N ASN A 165 -6.14 -3.82 3.96
CA ASN A 165 -5.94 -2.43 4.34
C ASN A 165 -7.25 -1.62 4.35
N VAL A 166 -8.41 -2.28 4.25
CA VAL A 166 -9.72 -1.63 4.30
C VAL A 166 -10.62 -2.30 5.33
N PHE A 167 -11.17 -1.50 6.24
CA PHE A 167 -12.20 -1.90 7.20
C PHE A 167 -13.56 -1.35 6.78
N PHE A 168 -14.62 -2.06 7.14
CA PHE A 168 -16.00 -1.63 6.95
C PHE A 168 -16.82 -1.90 8.22
N ASP A 169 -17.49 -0.87 8.74
CA ASP A 169 -18.28 -0.96 9.98
C ASP A 169 -19.78 -1.19 9.73
N GLY A 170 -20.18 -1.32 8.47
CA GLY A 170 -21.57 -1.41 8.04
C GLY A 170 -22.09 -0.11 7.41
N THR A 171 -21.37 1.00 7.57
CA THR A 171 -21.74 2.33 7.07
C THR A 171 -20.58 2.99 6.34
N GLU A 172 -19.39 2.99 6.95
CA GLU A 172 -18.24 3.71 6.46
C GLU A 172 -17.02 2.78 6.28
N TYR A 173 -16.17 3.14 5.31
CA TYR A 173 -14.89 2.50 5.11
C TYR A 173 -13.78 3.26 5.86
N THR A 174 -12.85 2.51 6.45
CA THR A 174 -11.62 3.05 7.02
C THR A 174 -10.43 2.40 6.33
N ILE A 175 -9.56 3.21 5.73
CA ILE A 175 -8.37 2.77 4.99
C ILE A 175 -7.15 2.96 5.88
N ILE A 176 -6.35 1.92 6.02
CA ILE A 176 -5.17 1.88 6.88
C ILE A 176 -3.89 1.63 6.08
N ASP A 177 -2.75 1.66 6.77
CA ASP A 177 -1.39 1.47 6.23
C ASP A 177 -1.01 2.49 5.15
N LEU A 178 -0.92 3.73 5.59
CA LEU A 178 -0.89 4.93 4.75
C LEU A 178 0.53 5.38 4.37
N LEU A 179 1.58 4.70 4.85
CA LEU A 179 2.97 5.11 4.63
C LEU A 179 3.34 5.18 3.13
N GLN A 180 2.67 4.39 2.30
CA GLN A 180 2.92 4.32 0.86
C GLN A 180 2.15 5.36 0.04
N ILE A 181 1.28 6.13 0.68
CA ILE A 181 0.49 7.18 0.01
C ILE A 181 1.41 8.14 -0.75
N CYS A 182 1.04 8.40 -1.99
CA CYS A 182 1.74 9.32 -2.87
C CYS A 182 0.76 9.96 -3.88
N ARG A 183 1.25 10.90 -4.68
CA ARG A 183 0.54 11.42 -5.85
C ARG A 183 1.17 10.89 -7.13
N GLY A 184 0.37 10.64 -8.15
CA GLY A 184 0.89 10.14 -9.42
C GLY A 184 -0.15 9.60 -10.36
N ASP A 185 0.29 8.70 -11.24
CA ASP A 185 -0.61 8.04 -12.17
C ASP A 185 -1.46 6.98 -11.45
N PRO A 186 -2.80 7.03 -11.52
CA PRO A 186 -3.66 5.98 -10.97
C PRO A 186 -3.39 4.59 -11.55
N ALA A 187 -2.85 4.50 -12.77
CA ALA A 187 -2.39 3.24 -13.34
C ALA A 187 -1.25 2.60 -12.55
N ALA A 188 -0.34 3.41 -11.98
CA ALA A 188 0.72 2.93 -11.09
C ALA A 188 0.17 2.34 -9.79
N ASP A 189 -0.83 3.00 -9.19
CA ASP A 189 -1.53 2.49 -8.00
C ASP A 189 -2.22 1.16 -8.28
N ALA A 190 -2.87 1.03 -9.43
CA ALA A 190 -3.47 -0.22 -9.87
C ALA A 190 -2.43 -1.32 -10.12
N ALA A 191 -1.26 -1.00 -10.65
CA ALA A 191 -0.18 -1.96 -10.81
C ALA A 191 0.31 -2.49 -9.47
N CYS A 192 0.40 -1.65 -8.43
CA CYS A 192 0.73 -2.08 -7.06
C CYS A 192 -0.30 -3.09 -6.54
N SER A 193 -1.61 -2.80 -6.69
CA SER A 193 -2.69 -3.71 -6.29
C SER A 193 -2.67 -5.02 -7.09
N TYR A 194 -2.43 -4.96 -8.39
CA TYR A 194 -2.31 -6.15 -9.25
C TYR A 194 -1.20 -7.09 -8.76
N VAL A 195 -0.03 -6.55 -8.42
CA VAL A 195 1.07 -7.34 -7.85
C VAL A 195 0.67 -7.96 -6.50
N SER A 196 0.03 -7.19 -5.63
CA SER A 196 -0.43 -7.68 -4.32
C SER A 196 -1.43 -8.83 -4.46
N TYR A 197 -2.39 -8.75 -5.38
CA TYR A 197 -3.33 -9.84 -5.67
C TYR A 197 -2.65 -11.03 -6.35
N SER A 198 -1.61 -10.81 -7.15
CA SER A 198 -0.83 -11.88 -7.78
C SER A 198 -0.07 -12.75 -6.77
N PHE A 199 0.27 -12.21 -5.60
CA PHE A 199 0.83 -13.00 -4.49
C PHE A 199 -0.19 -13.95 -3.86
N ILE A 200 -1.47 -13.67 -4.03
CA ILE A 200 -2.55 -14.54 -3.54
C ILE A 200 -2.87 -15.58 -4.60
N GLN A 201 -3.26 -15.13 -5.80
CA GLN A 201 -3.61 -15.98 -6.93
C GLN A 201 -3.65 -15.16 -8.23
N ARG A 202 -3.09 -15.70 -9.30
CA ARG A 202 -3.02 -15.01 -10.61
C ARG A 202 -4.40 -14.65 -11.16
N GLU A 203 -5.35 -15.57 -11.07
CA GLU A 203 -6.71 -15.39 -11.54
C GLU A 203 -7.43 -14.25 -10.80
N LEU A 204 -7.13 -14.07 -9.52
CA LEU A 204 -7.66 -12.96 -8.74
C LEU A 204 -7.09 -11.62 -9.20
N ALA A 205 -5.78 -11.57 -9.48
CA ALA A 205 -5.14 -10.37 -10.02
C ALA A 205 -5.71 -10.00 -11.40
N GLU A 206 -5.93 -11.00 -12.27
CA GLU A 206 -6.54 -10.79 -13.58
C GLU A 206 -7.99 -10.29 -13.45
N TYR A 207 -8.76 -10.84 -12.53
CA TYR A 207 -10.11 -10.35 -12.24
C TYR A 207 -10.09 -8.89 -11.77
N TYR A 208 -9.19 -8.56 -10.82
CA TYR A 208 -8.99 -7.20 -10.35
C TYR A 208 -8.68 -6.24 -11.52
N LEU A 209 -7.70 -6.57 -12.35
CA LEU A 209 -7.25 -5.70 -13.44
C LEU A 209 -8.37 -5.44 -14.45
N ASN A 210 -9.11 -6.48 -14.84
CA ASN A 210 -10.23 -6.34 -15.75
C ASN A 210 -11.34 -5.45 -15.16
N ARG A 211 -11.67 -5.66 -13.87
CA ARG A 211 -12.68 -4.86 -13.16
C ARG A 211 -12.23 -3.40 -13.00
N TYR A 212 -10.95 -3.19 -12.65
CA TYR A 212 -10.38 -1.85 -12.50
C TYR A 212 -10.40 -1.09 -13.84
N CYS A 213 -9.93 -1.68 -14.91
CA CYS A 213 -9.92 -1.05 -16.24
C CYS A 213 -11.35 -0.72 -16.70
N GLY A 214 -12.30 -1.64 -16.48
CA GLY A 214 -13.71 -1.40 -16.81
C GLY A 214 -14.36 -0.27 -16.01
N THR A 215 -13.93 -0.06 -14.75
CA THR A 215 -14.48 1.00 -13.88
C THR A 215 -13.80 2.35 -14.08
N SER A 216 -12.48 2.34 -14.22
CA SER A 216 -11.67 3.56 -14.33
C SER A 216 -11.64 4.13 -15.75
N GLY A 217 -11.84 3.28 -16.76
CA GLY A 217 -11.58 3.62 -18.17
C GLY A 217 -10.11 3.67 -18.55
N ILE A 218 -9.21 3.29 -17.63
CA ILE A 218 -7.76 3.24 -17.90
C ILE A 218 -7.47 1.95 -18.70
N PRO A 219 -6.78 2.04 -19.85
CA PRO A 219 -6.39 0.87 -20.63
C PRO A 219 -5.53 -0.10 -19.81
N ARG A 220 -5.68 -1.39 -20.09
CA ARG A 220 -4.91 -2.45 -19.43
C ARG A 220 -3.40 -2.27 -19.60
N GLU A 221 -2.98 -1.94 -20.80
CA GLU A 221 -1.59 -1.68 -21.15
C GLU A 221 -0.99 -0.54 -20.32
N ASP A 222 -1.77 0.49 -20.02
CA ASP A 222 -1.33 1.61 -19.17
C ASP A 222 -1.05 1.19 -17.72
N VAL A 223 -1.74 0.18 -17.22
CA VAL A 223 -1.45 -0.39 -15.90
C VAL A 223 -0.22 -1.29 -15.98
N LEU A 224 -0.17 -2.17 -16.98
CA LEU A 224 0.89 -3.18 -17.08
C LEU A 224 2.28 -2.59 -17.33
N GLN A 225 2.39 -1.43 -17.99
CA GLN A 225 3.67 -0.75 -18.20
C GLN A 225 4.38 -0.31 -16.89
N TRP A 226 3.65 -0.20 -15.77
CA TRP A 226 4.23 0.11 -14.46
C TRP A 226 4.80 -1.11 -13.74
N LEU A 227 4.41 -2.33 -14.14
CA LEU A 227 4.82 -3.56 -13.45
C LEU A 227 6.33 -3.75 -13.35
N PRO A 228 7.14 -3.58 -14.43
CA PRO A 228 8.57 -3.80 -14.36
C PRO A 228 9.24 -2.90 -13.32
N VAL A 229 8.83 -1.65 -13.27
CA VAL A 229 9.38 -0.64 -12.36
C VAL A 229 9.00 -0.97 -10.92
N TYR A 230 7.70 -1.21 -10.66
CA TYR A 230 7.23 -1.53 -9.31
C TYR A 230 7.80 -2.87 -8.81
N ALA A 231 7.77 -3.91 -9.62
CA ALA A 231 8.36 -5.20 -9.28
C ALA A 231 9.88 -5.10 -9.00
N GLY A 232 10.58 -4.24 -9.74
CA GLY A 232 11.99 -3.95 -9.47
C GLY A 232 12.25 -3.42 -8.05
N THR A 233 11.33 -2.64 -7.49
CA THR A 233 11.46 -2.15 -6.10
C THR A 233 11.29 -3.28 -5.09
N LEU A 234 10.50 -4.30 -5.41
CA LEU A 234 10.17 -5.42 -4.51
C LEU A 234 11.22 -6.53 -4.49
N LEU A 235 12.14 -6.56 -5.46
CA LEU A 235 13.16 -7.61 -5.56
C LEU A 235 14.01 -7.65 -4.28
N GLY A 236 14.04 -8.81 -3.62
CA GLY A 236 14.71 -9.01 -2.33
C GLY A 236 13.95 -8.50 -1.09
N GLN A 237 12.76 -7.88 -1.27
CA GLN A 237 11.90 -7.45 -0.17
C GLN A 237 10.74 -8.42 0.09
N VAL A 238 10.40 -9.25 -0.90
CA VAL A 238 9.35 -10.27 -0.78
C VAL A 238 9.94 -11.62 -0.38
N PRO A 239 9.13 -12.53 0.22
CA PRO A 239 9.55 -13.91 0.48
C PRO A 239 10.05 -14.61 -0.78
N GLU A 240 11.07 -15.47 -0.66
CA GLU A 240 11.71 -16.18 -1.79
C GLU A 240 10.71 -16.92 -2.71
N LYS A 241 9.63 -17.45 -2.17
CA LYS A 241 8.59 -18.12 -2.98
C LYS A 241 7.95 -17.23 -4.04
N PHE A 242 8.00 -15.90 -3.88
CA PHE A 242 7.45 -14.93 -4.84
C PHE A 242 8.48 -14.36 -5.80
N LYS A 243 9.77 -14.67 -5.60
CA LYS A 243 10.84 -14.18 -6.46
C LYS A 243 10.65 -14.51 -7.94
N PRO A 244 10.22 -15.74 -8.34
CA PRO A 244 9.96 -16.03 -9.75
C PRO A 244 8.90 -15.12 -10.38
N LEU A 245 7.83 -14.78 -9.64
CA LEU A 245 6.78 -13.88 -10.09
C LEU A 245 7.29 -12.44 -10.25
N ILE A 246 8.10 -11.98 -9.29
CA ILE A 246 8.73 -10.65 -9.37
C ILE A 246 9.67 -10.57 -10.59
N GLU A 247 10.48 -11.61 -10.83
CA GLU A 247 11.35 -11.67 -12.00
C GLU A 247 10.56 -11.70 -13.31
N GLU A 248 9.42 -12.40 -13.36
CA GLU A 248 8.50 -12.38 -14.51
C GLU A 248 8.05 -10.93 -14.81
N PHE A 249 7.59 -10.20 -13.81
CA PHE A 249 7.11 -8.83 -13.98
C PHE A 249 8.23 -7.86 -14.37
N ILE A 250 9.43 -7.98 -13.80
CA ILE A 250 10.58 -7.17 -14.22
C ILE A 250 10.92 -7.40 -15.70
N ASN A 251 10.83 -8.65 -16.17
CA ASN A 251 11.17 -9.02 -17.52
C ASN A 251 10.05 -8.76 -18.54
N ALA A 252 8.81 -8.49 -18.10
CA ALA A 252 7.70 -8.15 -19.00
C ALA A 252 8.00 -6.91 -19.89
N ALA A 253 8.90 -6.04 -19.46
CA ALA A 253 9.40 -4.91 -20.26
C ALA A 253 10.15 -5.32 -21.55
N GLN A 254 10.55 -6.60 -21.70
CA GLN A 254 11.25 -7.07 -22.90
C GLN A 254 10.30 -7.43 -24.06
N VAL A 255 9.00 -7.52 -23.78
CA VAL A 255 7.99 -7.92 -24.77
C VAL A 255 7.29 -6.70 -25.39
N MET A 256 7.58 -5.50 -24.88
CA MET A 256 6.95 -4.23 -25.31
C MET A 256 7.84 -3.42 -26.29
N GLU A 257 9.01 -3.96 -26.67
CA GLU A 257 9.86 -3.48 -27.76
C GLU A 257 9.52 -4.21 -29.08
#